data_5a9519542352a013a0acf21eb2322880
#
_entry.id   5a9519542352a013a0acf21eb2322880
#
_cell.length_a   1.000
_cell.length_b   1.000
_cell.length_c   1.000
_cell.angle_alpha   90.00
_cell.angle_beta   90.00
_cell.angle_gamma   90.00
#
_symmetry.space_group_name_H-M   'P 1'
#
loop_
_entity.id
_entity.type
_entity.pdbx_description
1 polymer ?
#
loop_
_entity_poly.entity_id
_entity_poly.type
_entity_poly.pdbx_seq_one_letter_code
_entity_poly.pdbx_strand_id
1 'polypeptide(L)'
;KKITILFQDTLDHRVAKKCIQLNFKSVIEMKPNEYIKLNDEFKIKCVPNGTYDSWFYAQIGEHKILNINDCMVDSLSQAKIIKKNISDVDILLTQFGYASWVGDPDDIQLRKNASLEKLDRIKIQSQIFAPKYIIPFASFVRFSHKDNFYMNDEMNKIEDVEEFILSQTNSLPVILYPGDEWFGKNKTDNSIAIKNYHLDLESNTDLCDDEILIEDVKLKNLAQKYIENIRKRNNWFFINLLHKMNFFKTTTIFLKDKNSSYTFNLIDGLENSQIKESDVDIITDSDSLGFVFSWDYGMDTLFVNARFRTSGGKVMNFFRLFLIGTLNNNGRTFPVGVIGFLFNEKSMWKTKFLEIILGKYAIK
;
A
#
# COMPACT_ATOMS: atom_id res chain seq x y z
N LYS A 1 12.62 -5.34 26.97
CA LYS A 1 13.27 -4.29 26.16
C LYS A 1 13.05 -2.94 26.82
N LYS A 2 14.02 -2.00 26.71
CA LYS A 2 13.95 -0.66 27.37
C LYS A 2 13.15 0.37 26.54
N ILE A 3 12.63 0.01 25.37
CA ILE A 3 12.01 0.90 24.40
C ILE A 3 10.50 1.02 24.68
N THR A 4 9.98 2.23 24.70
CA THR A 4 8.55 2.52 24.60
C THR A 4 8.18 2.64 23.13
N ILE A 5 7.14 1.92 22.70
CA ILE A 5 6.59 2.00 21.34
C ILE A 5 5.45 3.01 21.34
N LEU A 6 5.46 3.91 20.37
CA LEU A 6 4.33 4.78 20.03
C LEU A 6 3.74 4.27 18.72
N PHE A 7 2.45 4.01 18.70
CA PHE A 7 1.76 3.48 17.53
C PHE A 7 0.38 4.13 17.38
N GLN A 8 -0.13 4.24 16.18
CA GLN A 8 -1.50 4.74 15.98
C GLN A 8 -2.52 3.84 16.68
N ASP A 9 -3.57 4.43 17.24
CA ASP A 9 -4.70 3.68 17.79
C ASP A 9 -5.41 2.90 16.65
N THR A 10 -5.62 1.61 16.86
CA THR A 10 -6.26 0.71 15.88
C THR A 10 -7.40 -0.07 16.52
N LEU A 11 -8.43 -0.38 15.74
CA LEU A 11 -9.65 -1.07 16.24
C LEU A 11 -9.36 -2.41 16.92
N ASP A 12 -8.37 -3.15 16.43
CA ASP A 12 -8.06 -4.50 16.93
C ASP A 12 -6.91 -4.54 17.93
N HIS A 13 -6.18 -3.43 18.10
CA HIS A 13 -5.01 -3.30 18.97
C HIS A 13 -3.92 -4.36 18.72
N ARG A 14 -3.88 -4.93 17.51
CA ARG A 14 -3.06 -6.10 17.19
C ARG A 14 -1.57 -5.82 17.32
N VAL A 15 -1.12 -4.67 16.82
CA VAL A 15 0.28 -4.25 16.90
C VAL A 15 0.68 -3.99 18.34
N ALA A 16 -0.14 -3.27 19.11
CA ALA A 16 0.11 -3.01 20.51
C ALA A 16 0.21 -4.31 21.33
N LYS A 17 -0.74 -5.25 21.15
CA LYS A 17 -0.72 -6.57 21.78
C LYS A 17 0.54 -7.34 21.42
N LYS A 18 0.97 -7.32 20.15
CA LYS A 18 2.18 -8.01 19.70
C LYS A 18 3.44 -7.40 20.31
N CYS A 19 3.53 -6.08 20.38
CA CYS A 19 4.66 -5.40 21.02
C CYS A 19 4.75 -5.74 22.53
N ILE A 20 3.61 -5.83 23.21
CA ILE A 20 3.56 -6.28 24.62
C ILE A 20 4.09 -7.71 24.74
N GLN A 21 3.61 -8.63 23.90
CA GLN A 21 4.09 -10.03 23.85
C GLN A 21 5.60 -10.13 23.57
N LEU A 22 6.16 -9.20 22.81
CA LEU A 22 7.59 -9.11 22.52
C LEU A 22 8.40 -8.44 23.65
N ASN A 23 7.76 -8.17 24.80
CA ASN A 23 8.38 -7.57 25.98
C ASN A 23 9.01 -6.19 25.74
N PHE A 24 8.37 -5.31 24.95
CA PHE A 24 8.69 -3.91 24.96
C PHE A 24 8.32 -3.29 26.33
N LYS A 25 9.04 -2.23 26.74
CA LYS A 25 8.84 -1.58 28.06
C LYS A 25 7.40 -1.11 28.22
N SER A 26 6.85 -0.48 27.22
CA SER A 26 5.46 -0.02 27.15
C SER A 26 5.05 0.23 25.71
N VAL A 27 3.74 0.24 25.47
CA VAL A 27 3.13 0.61 24.19
C VAL A 27 2.10 1.69 24.47
N ILE A 28 2.20 2.80 23.76
CA ILE A 28 1.25 3.92 23.84
C ILE A 28 0.54 4.00 22.50
N GLU A 29 -0.75 3.74 22.49
CA GLU A 29 -1.58 3.92 21.29
C GLU A 29 -1.99 5.39 21.23
N MET A 30 -1.57 6.05 20.15
CA MET A 30 -1.76 7.48 19.93
C MET A 30 -3.19 7.74 19.43
N LYS A 31 -4.00 8.42 20.21
CA LYS A 31 -5.35 8.80 19.79
C LYS A 31 -5.29 9.83 18.64
N PRO A 32 -6.18 9.71 17.65
CA PRO A 32 -6.25 10.67 16.56
C PRO A 32 -6.37 12.11 17.07
N ASN A 33 -5.60 13.01 16.46
CA ASN A 33 -5.60 14.46 16.77
C ASN A 33 -5.09 14.88 18.18
N GLU A 34 -4.62 13.95 19.01
CA GLU A 34 -3.97 14.27 20.27
C GLU A 34 -2.45 14.38 20.10
N TYR A 35 -1.85 15.36 20.78
CA TYR A 35 -0.38 15.46 20.85
C TYR A 35 0.15 14.63 22.01
N ILE A 36 1.23 13.87 21.73
CA ILE A 36 2.06 13.28 22.77
C ILE A 36 3.31 14.16 22.93
N LYS A 37 3.54 14.64 24.14
CA LYS A 37 4.75 15.38 24.50
C LYS A 37 5.83 14.39 24.90
N LEU A 38 6.93 14.38 24.18
CA LEU A 38 8.10 13.51 24.46
C LEU A 38 9.07 14.19 25.41
N ASN A 39 9.22 15.51 25.27
CA ASN A 39 9.91 16.41 26.18
C ASN A 39 9.39 17.85 25.98
N ASP A 40 10.04 18.86 26.56
CA ASP A 40 9.55 20.24 26.50
C ASP A 40 9.57 20.85 25.10
N GLU A 41 10.48 20.40 24.25
CA GLU A 41 10.68 20.90 22.88
C GLU A 41 10.17 19.94 21.80
N PHE A 42 9.75 18.72 22.18
CA PHE A 42 9.38 17.71 21.22
C PHE A 42 7.99 17.13 21.50
N LYS A 43 7.06 17.41 20.62
CA LYS A 43 5.72 16.81 20.62
C LYS A 43 5.36 16.27 19.24
N ILE A 44 4.56 15.22 19.23
CA ILE A 44 4.16 14.48 18.04
C ILE A 44 2.66 14.26 18.01
N LYS A 45 2.13 14.08 16.80
CA LYS A 45 0.76 13.70 16.53
C LYS A 45 0.76 12.68 15.40
N CYS A 46 -0.01 11.62 15.55
CA CYS A 46 -0.25 10.62 14.50
C CYS A 46 -1.75 10.51 14.24
N VAL A 47 -2.16 10.65 12.98
CA VAL A 47 -3.57 10.64 12.62
C VAL A 47 -3.81 9.65 11.49
N PRO A 48 -4.67 8.64 11.71
CA PRO A 48 -5.04 7.70 10.68
C PRO A 48 -5.62 8.40 9.44
N ASN A 49 -5.18 7.98 8.26
CA ASN A 49 -5.67 8.43 6.96
C ASN A 49 -6.17 7.23 6.17
N GLY A 50 -7.41 6.87 6.37
CA GLY A 50 -7.98 5.66 5.80
C GLY A 50 -7.83 4.45 6.71
N THR A 51 -7.58 3.29 6.12
CA THR A 51 -7.63 2.00 6.83
C THR A 51 -6.27 1.55 7.36
N TYR A 52 -5.19 1.89 6.66
CA TYR A 52 -3.85 1.37 6.95
C TYR A 52 -2.84 2.48 7.25
N ASP A 53 -2.98 3.63 6.60
CA ASP A 53 -1.99 4.70 6.62
C ASP A 53 -2.29 5.70 7.72
N SER A 54 -1.26 6.43 8.11
CA SER A 54 -1.39 7.60 8.96
C SER A 54 -0.37 8.66 8.58
N TRP A 55 -0.76 9.91 8.64
CA TRP A 55 0.19 10.99 8.58
C TRP A 55 0.71 11.33 9.98
N PHE A 56 1.93 11.80 10.01
CA PHE A 56 2.63 12.12 11.25
C PHE A 56 3.06 13.57 11.24
N TYR A 57 2.81 14.27 12.33
CA TYR A 57 3.24 15.65 12.51
C TYR A 57 4.08 15.80 13.76
N ALA A 58 5.27 16.37 13.62
CA ALA A 58 6.21 16.61 14.72
C ALA A 58 6.52 18.09 14.84
N GLN A 59 6.63 18.56 16.07
CA GLN A 59 7.19 19.86 16.41
C GLN A 59 8.43 19.62 17.27
N ILE A 60 9.60 20.02 16.77
CA ILE A 60 10.89 19.79 17.40
C ILE A 60 11.60 21.15 17.45
N GLY A 61 11.61 21.78 18.65
CA GLY A 61 12.06 23.15 18.78
C GLY A 61 11.27 24.07 17.84
N GLU A 62 11.96 24.78 16.96
CA GLU A 62 11.35 25.66 15.95
C GLU A 62 10.85 24.94 14.71
N HIS A 63 11.25 23.69 14.49
CA HIS A 63 10.93 22.95 13.27
C HIS A 63 9.58 22.23 13.36
N LYS A 64 8.81 22.33 12.30
CA LYS A 64 7.51 21.69 12.11
C LYS A 64 7.55 20.77 10.91
N ILE A 65 7.47 19.48 11.18
CA ILE A 65 7.67 18.41 10.20
C ILE A 65 6.34 17.71 9.95
N LEU A 66 5.89 17.65 8.71
CA LEU A 66 4.76 16.86 8.28
C LEU A 66 5.26 15.68 7.44
N ASN A 67 5.04 14.48 7.94
CA ASN A 67 5.29 13.26 7.19
C ASN A 67 3.95 12.69 6.72
N ILE A 68 3.71 12.72 5.41
CA ILE A 68 2.51 12.16 4.79
C ILE A 68 2.76 10.71 4.36
N ASN A 69 4.04 10.32 4.19
CA ASN A 69 4.40 9.00 3.72
C ASN A 69 3.70 8.68 2.39
N ASP A 70 3.07 7.52 2.29
CA ASP A 70 2.27 7.04 1.15
C ASP A 70 0.77 7.34 1.29
N CYS A 71 0.38 8.11 2.31
CA CYS A 71 -1.00 8.56 2.47
C CYS A 71 -1.51 9.24 1.20
N MET A 72 -2.70 8.83 0.80
CA MET A 72 -3.34 9.36 -0.40
C MET A 72 -3.91 10.75 -0.13
N VAL A 73 -3.06 11.76 -0.37
CA VAL A 73 -3.41 13.19 -0.32
C VAL A 73 -3.24 13.75 -1.74
N ASP A 74 -4.21 13.46 -2.59
CA ASP A 74 -4.22 13.72 -4.03
C ASP A 74 -5.15 14.86 -4.46
N SER A 75 -5.80 15.52 -3.50
CA SER A 75 -6.70 16.64 -3.77
C SER A 75 -6.52 17.79 -2.78
N LEU A 76 -6.85 18.99 -3.24
CA LEU A 76 -6.85 20.20 -2.39
C LEU A 76 -7.74 20.04 -1.15
N SER A 77 -8.87 19.34 -1.28
CA SER A 77 -9.79 19.12 -0.18
C SER A 77 -9.19 18.28 0.95
N GLN A 78 -8.49 17.21 0.60
CA GLN A 78 -7.80 16.34 1.56
C GLN A 78 -6.64 17.06 2.25
N ALA A 79 -5.79 17.75 1.47
CA ALA A 79 -4.71 18.55 2.02
C ALA A 79 -5.22 19.63 2.99
N LYS A 80 -6.34 20.30 2.67
CA LYS A 80 -6.99 21.27 3.56
C LYS A 80 -7.53 20.65 4.86
N ILE A 81 -8.00 19.41 4.82
CA ILE A 81 -8.43 18.70 6.04
C ILE A 81 -7.24 18.49 6.98
N ILE A 82 -6.10 18.06 6.47
CA ILE A 82 -4.87 17.92 7.26
C ILE A 82 -4.44 19.29 7.79
N LYS A 83 -4.37 20.32 6.92
CA LYS A 83 -3.95 21.68 7.30
C LYS A 83 -4.77 22.27 8.45
N LYS A 84 -6.06 21.97 8.54
CA LYS A 84 -6.91 22.41 9.67
C LYS A 84 -6.51 21.83 11.03
N ASN A 85 -5.80 20.71 11.03
CA ASN A 85 -5.42 19.96 12.23
C ASN A 85 -3.97 20.17 12.66
N ILE A 86 -3.20 20.96 11.91
CA ILE A 86 -1.78 21.25 12.16
C ILE A 86 -1.54 22.75 12.04
N SER A 87 -0.41 23.22 12.57
CA SER A 87 0.07 24.59 12.34
C SER A 87 0.83 24.68 11.00
N ASP A 88 1.84 25.55 10.93
CA ASP A 88 2.69 25.63 9.74
C ASP A 88 3.52 24.35 9.51
N VAL A 89 4.12 24.22 8.37
CA VAL A 89 4.98 23.12 7.97
C VAL A 89 6.28 23.70 7.43
N ASP A 90 7.40 23.39 8.06
CA ASP A 90 8.72 23.75 7.55
C ASP A 90 9.26 22.68 6.61
N ILE A 91 9.02 21.40 6.95
CA ILE A 91 9.53 20.25 6.24
C ILE A 91 8.38 19.30 5.92
N LEU A 92 8.22 18.97 4.65
CA LEU A 92 7.27 17.96 4.17
C LEU A 92 8.02 16.73 3.68
N LEU A 93 7.67 15.56 4.23
CA LEU A 93 8.10 14.27 3.72
C LEU A 93 6.94 13.64 2.95
N THR A 94 7.17 13.26 1.70
CA THR A 94 6.11 12.75 0.82
C THR A 94 6.61 11.75 -0.22
N GLN A 95 5.72 10.89 -0.66
CA GLN A 95 5.94 9.91 -1.71
C GLN A 95 6.06 10.59 -3.09
N PHE A 96 6.94 10.04 -3.95
CA PHE A 96 7.16 10.54 -5.30
C PHE A 96 7.02 9.49 -6.42
N GLY A 97 6.81 8.22 -6.08
CA GLY A 97 6.65 7.13 -7.03
C GLY A 97 5.57 6.14 -6.59
N TYR A 98 5.12 5.29 -7.50
CA TYR A 98 4.27 4.16 -7.16
C TYR A 98 5.11 2.98 -6.65
N ALA A 99 4.51 2.12 -5.81
CA ALA A 99 5.15 0.95 -5.23
C ALA A 99 4.21 -0.26 -5.19
N SER A 100 3.33 -0.38 -6.19
CA SER A 100 2.38 -1.47 -6.34
C SER A 100 2.08 -1.69 -7.83
N TRP A 101 1.40 -2.77 -8.16
CA TRP A 101 1.02 -3.07 -9.54
C TRP A 101 0.21 -1.93 -10.19
N VAL A 102 0.64 -1.53 -11.37
CA VAL A 102 0.01 -0.51 -12.22
C VAL A 102 -0.09 -1.04 -13.65
N GLY A 103 -0.98 -1.99 -13.85
CA GLY A 103 -1.20 -2.60 -15.17
C GLY A 103 -0.18 -3.67 -15.56
N ASP A 104 -0.47 -4.34 -16.66
CA ASP A 104 0.37 -5.37 -17.27
C ASP A 104 1.55 -4.77 -18.07
N PRO A 105 2.49 -5.55 -18.57
CA PRO A 105 3.65 -5.02 -19.31
C PRO A 105 3.29 -4.05 -20.44
N ASP A 106 2.20 -4.31 -21.17
CA ASP A 106 1.76 -3.49 -22.30
C ASP A 106 1.04 -2.19 -21.85
N ASP A 107 0.69 -2.07 -20.57
CA ASP A 107 -0.02 -0.92 -20.00
C ASP A 107 0.94 0.25 -19.66
N ILE A 108 1.87 0.56 -20.54
CA ILE A 108 2.90 1.61 -20.35
C ILE A 108 2.26 2.95 -19.99
N GLN A 109 1.17 3.33 -20.68
CA GLN A 109 0.50 4.61 -20.42
C GLN A 109 -0.12 4.69 -19.03
N LEU A 110 -0.59 3.57 -18.47
CA LEU A 110 -1.11 3.54 -17.09
C LEU A 110 0.01 3.81 -16.09
N ARG A 111 1.18 3.18 -16.25
CA ARG A 111 2.36 3.42 -15.40
C ARG A 111 2.84 4.86 -15.49
N LYS A 112 2.91 5.42 -16.70
CA LYS A 112 3.27 6.81 -16.92
C LYS A 112 2.32 7.78 -16.22
N ASN A 113 1.01 7.55 -16.34
CA ASN A 113 0.01 8.36 -15.66
C ASN A 113 0.12 8.25 -14.14
N ALA A 114 0.40 7.04 -13.60
CA ALA A 114 0.59 6.85 -12.17
C ALA A 114 1.83 7.58 -11.64
N SER A 115 2.92 7.65 -12.39
CA SER A 115 4.10 8.43 -12.04
C SER A 115 3.80 9.94 -12.03
N LEU A 116 3.14 10.45 -13.06
CA LEU A 116 2.74 11.86 -13.13
C LEU A 116 1.79 12.24 -11.98
N GLU A 117 0.85 11.35 -11.61
CA GLU A 117 -0.05 11.57 -10.47
C GLU A 117 0.72 11.79 -9.16
N LYS A 118 1.84 11.10 -8.96
CA LYS A 118 2.68 11.30 -7.76
C LYS A 118 3.33 12.69 -7.73
N LEU A 119 3.77 13.17 -8.86
CA LEU A 119 4.30 14.54 -8.99
C LEU A 119 3.19 15.58 -8.74
N ASP A 120 2.01 15.38 -9.29
CA ASP A 120 0.86 16.26 -9.03
C ASP A 120 0.47 16.31 -7.56
N ARG A 121 0.58 15.19 -6.83
CA ARG A 121 0.38 15.17 -5.37
C ARG A 121 1.37 16.06 -4.65
N ILE A 122 2.65 16.02 -4.99
CA ILE A 122 3.68 16.92 -4.42
C ILE A 122 3.27 18.38 -4.63
N LYS A 123 2.83 18.74 -5.83
CA LYS A 123 2.38 20.10 -6.16
C LYS A 123 1.17 20.53 -5.32
N ILE A 124 0.14 19.69 -5.21
CA ILE A 124 -1.06 19.94 -4.38
C ILE A 124 -0.68 20.12 -2.90
N GLN A 125 0.16 19.25 -2.40
CA GLN A 125 0.61 19.27 -1.01
C GLN A 125 1.46 20.52 -0.72
N SER A 126 2.39 20.86 -1.61
CA SER A 126 3.19 22.07 -1.50
C SER A 126 2.32 23.34 -1.52
N GLN A 127 1.31 23.40 -2.37
CA GLN A 127 0.39 24.54 -2.46
C GLN A 127 -0.37 24.78 -1.14
N ILE A 128 -0.77 23.73 -0.41
CA ILE A 128 -1.59 23.85 0.79
C ILE A 128 -0.75 23.96 2.05
N PHE A 129 0.34 23.20 2.14
CA PHE A 129 1.18 23.19 3.35
C PHE A 129 2.24 24.29 3.32
N ALA A 130 2.63 24.77 2.14
CA ALA A 130 3.66 25.76 1.90
C ALA A 130 4.97 25.47 2.68
N PRO A 131 5.53 24.24 2.57
CA PRO A 131 6.74 23.90 3.30
C PRO A 131 7.94 24.64 2.71
N LYS A 132 8.94 24.94 3.55
CA LYS A 132 10.21 25.47 3.09
C LYS A 132 11.03 24.41 2.37
N TYR A 133 10.98 23.17 2.87
CA TYR A 133 11.70 22.02 2.32
C TYR A 133 10.77 20.85 2.03
N ILE A 134 11.04 20.14 0.94
CA ILE A 134 10.39 18.88 0.61
C ILE A 134 11.44 17.79 0.57
N ILE A 135 11.24 16.74 1.35
CA ILE A 135 12.04 15.51 1.33
C ILE A 135 11.21 14.45 0.59
N PRO A 136 11.50 14.18 -0.70
CA PRO A 136 10.88 13.07 -1.40
C PRO A 136 11.44 11.75 -0.83
N PHE A 137 10.55 10.88 -0.37
CA PHE A 137 10.93 9.60 0.24
C PHE A 137 9.84 8.55 0.04
N ALA A 138 10.01 7.36 0.64
CA ALA A 138 9.03 6.26 0.56
C ALA A 138 8.72 5.76 -0.87
N SER A 139 9.62 6.02 -1.84
CA SER A 139 9.48 5.60 -3.23
C SER A 139 10.79 5.07 -3.84
N PHE A 140 11.84 4.92 -3.03
CA PHE A 140 13.08 4.30 -3.46
C PHE A 140 12.90 2.77 -3.45
N VAL A 141 12.03 2.28 -4.34
CA VAL A 141 11.72 0.87 -4.50
C VAL A 141 12.19 0.42 -5.88
N ARG A 142 12.56 -0.86 -5.98
CA ARG A 142 12.88 -1.51 -7.24
C ARG A 142 12.17 -2.85 -7.30
N PHE A 143 11.43 -3.08 -8.37
CA PHE A 143 10.89 -4.38 -8.69
C PHE A 143 12.03 -5.23 -9.26
N SER A 144 12.47 -6.25 -8.52
CA SER A 144 13.70 -7.01 -8.81
C SER A 144 13.45 -8.44 -9.28
N HIS A 145 12.21 -8.88 -9.41
CA HIS A 145 11.88 -10.19 -9.96
C HIS A 145 11.62 -10.10 -11.46
N LYS A 146 11.97 -11.14 -12.23
CA LYS A 146 11.74 -11.19 -13.69
C LYS A 146 10.31 -10.84 -14.10
N ASP A 147 9.32 -11.25 -13.29
CA ASP A 147 7.90 -11.06 -13.59
C ASP A 147 7.39 -9.64 -13.40
N ASN A 148 8.05 -8.87 -12.52
CA ASN A 148 7.62 -7.54 -12.15
C ASN A 148 8.59 -6.44 -12.57
N PHE A 149 9.71 -6.78 -13.20
CA PHE A 149 10.78 -5.83 -13.53
C PHE A 149 10.30 -4.69 -14.43
N TYR A 150 9.35 -4.97 -15.33
CA TYR A 150 8.73 -3.97 -16.23
C TYR A 150 8.05 -2.81 -15.46
N MET A 151 7.72 -3.03 -14.19
CA MET A 151 7.14 -1.98 -13.34
C MET A 151 8.11 -0.81 -13.09
N ASN A 152 9.42 -1.00 -13.32
CA ASN A 152 10.41 0.06 -13.15
C ASN A 152 10.45 1.05 -14.33
N ASP A 153 9.90 0.70 -15.49
CA ASP A 153 10.11 1.43 -16.75
C ASP A 153 9.67 2.90 -16.71
N GLU A 154 8.57 3.19 -16.02
CA GLU A 154 7.97 4.53 -15.97
C GLU A 154 7.99 5.13 -14.54
N MET A 155 8.86 4.64 -13.66
CA MET A 155 9.02 5.21 -12.33
C MET A 155 9.73 6.56 -12.39
N ASN A 156 9.26 7.52 -11.57
CA ASN A 156 9.92 8.81 -11.45
C ASN A 156 11.36 8.65 -10.94
N LYS A 157 12.32 9.20 -11.67
CA LYS A 157 13.71 9.24 -11.24
C LYS A 157 13.88 10.38 -10.24
N ILE A 158 14.79 10.22 -9.29
CA ILE A 158 14.94 11.19 -8.20
C ILE A 158 15.43 12.56 -8.70
N GLU A 159 16.23 12.61 -9.74
CA GLU A 159 16.65 13.86 -10.40
C GLU A 159 15.48 14.60 -11.06
N ASP A 160 14.56 13.87 -11.70
CA ASP A 160 13.36 14.47 -12.32
C ASP A 160 12.41 15.03 -11.23
N VAL A 161 12.36 14.36 -10.07
CA VAL A 161 11.60 14.83 -8.89
C VAL A 161 12.21 16.10 -8.31
N GLU A 162 13.54 16.17 -8.22
CA GLU A 162 14.25 17.39 -7.79
C GLU A 162 13.91 18.56 -8.71
N GLU A 163 14.03 18.39 -10.03
CA GLU A 163 13.71 19.41 -11.02
C GLU A 163 12.23 19.82 -10.95
N PHE A 164 11.33 18.86 -10.77
CA PHE A 164 9.91 19.13 -10.62
C PHE A 164 9.62 20.00 -9.39
N ILE A 165 10.21 19.68 -8.23
CA ILE A 165 10.03 20.47 -7.01
C ILE A 165 10.55 21.88 -7.21
N LEU A 166 11.73 22.06 -7.80
CA LEU A 166 12.33 23.36 -8.07
C LEU A 166 11.51 24.19 -9.05
N SER A 167 10.93 23.57 -10.08
CA SER A 167 10.20 24.29 -11.15
C SER A 167 8.73 24.50 -10.84
N GLN A 168 8.07 23.61 -10.08
CA GLN A 168 6.62 23.59 -9.89
C GLN A 168 6.16 23.98 -8.47
N THR A 169 7.10 24.21 -7.54
CA THR A 169 6.79 24.60 -6.16
C THR A 169 7.69 25.75 -5.70
N ASN A 170 7.34 26.34 -4.54
CA ASN A 170 8.18 27.34 -3.88
C ASN A 170 9.10 26.74 -2.83
N SER A 171 9.21 25.42 -2.78
CA SER A 171 9.98 24.67 -1.79
C SER A 171 11.35 24.26 -2.33
N LEU A 172 12.30 24.03 -1.44
CA LEU A 172 13.61 23.47 -1.79
C LEU A 172 13.60 21.94 -1.61
N PRO A 173 14.00 21.16 -2.63
CA PRO A 173 14.15 19.71 -2.48
C PRO A 173 15.36 19.37 -1.61
N VAL A 174 15.21 18.36 -0.75
CA VAL A 174 16.28 17.79 0.06
C VAL A 174 16.32 16.30 -0.22
N ILE A 175 17.31 15.86 -0.98
CA ILE A 175 17.51 14.44 -1.31
C ILE A 175 18.52 13.88 -0.34
N LEU A 176 18.12 12.84 0.40
CA LEU A 176 18.97 12.16 1.39
C LEU A 176 19.18 10.71 0.95
N TYR A 177 20.41 10.27 0.97
CA TYR A 177 20.79 8.87 0.78
C TYR A 177 20.98 8.20 2.17
N PRO A 178 20.80 6.88 2.32
CA PRO A 178 21.00 6.19 3.59
C PRO A 178 22.33 6.51 4.24
N GLY A 179 22.29 7.05 5.46
CA GLY A 179 23.45 7.53 6.20
C GLY A 179 23.68 9.04 6.13
N ASP A 180 23.00 9.76 5.24
CA ASP A 180 23.09 11.22 5.20
C ASP A 180 22.41 11.85 6.41
N GLU A 181 23.01 12.94 6.90
CA GLU A 181 22.46 13.77 7.97
C GLU A 181 22.17 15.19 7.46
N TRP A 182 21.02 15.72 7.83
CA TRP A 182 20.61 17.08 7.51
C TRP A 182 19.96 17.78 8.70
N PHE A 183 20.41 18.98 9.02
CA PHE A 183 20.06 19.72 10.22
C PHE A 183 19.03 20.84 9.99
N GLY A 184 18.29 20.84 8.88
CA GLY A 184 17.25 21.82 8.59
C GLY A 184 17.74 23.24 8.26
N LYS A 185 19.06 23.43 8.18
CA LYS A 185 19.71 24.71 7.86
C LYS A 185 20.64 24.49 6.68
N ASN A 186 20.75 25.47 5.79
CA ASN A 186 21.58 25.48 4.59
C ASN A 186 21.02 24.68 3.39
N LYS A 187 21.39 25.12 2.21
CA LYS A 187 21.11 24.43 0.94
C LYS A 187 21.92 23.13 0.92
N THR A 188 21.24 22.01 0.77
CA THR A 188 21.89 20.73 0.58
C THR A 188 22.39 20.62 -0.85
N ASP A 189 23.60 20.09 -1.03
CA ASP A 189 24.03 19.59 -2.33
C ASP A 189 23.43 18.18 -2.51
N ASN A 190 22.39 18.07 -3.33
CA ASN A 190 21.70 16.81 -3.59
C ASN A 190 22.47 15.89 -4.55
N SER A 191 23.49 16.41 -5.25
CA SER A 191 24.17 15.69 -6.34
C SER A 191 24.83 14.38 -5.88
N ILE A 192 25.39 14.36 -4.67
CA ILE A 192 26.05 13.17 -4.10
C ILE A 192 24.99 12.09 -3.78
N ALA A 193 23.87 12.46 -3.16
CA ALA A 193 22.80 11.52 -2.85
C ALA A 193 22.20 10.93 -4.13
N ILE A 194 21.91 11.76 -5.13
CA ILE A 194 21.40 11.35 -6.44
C ILE A 194 22.38 10.38 -7.12
N LYS A 195 23.67 10.72 -7.14
CA LYS A 195 24.72 9.85 -7.69
C LYS A 195 24.77 8.47 -6.99
N ASN A 196 24.63 8.45 -5.67
CA ASN A 196 24.64 7.19 -4.91
C ASN A 196 23.42 6.32 -5.25
N TYR A 197 22.22 6.90 -5.42
CA TYR A 197 21.04 6.17 -5.89
C TYR A 197 21.24 5.58 -7.28
N HIS A 198 21.87 6.31 -8.20
CA HIS A 198 22.22 5.77 -9.52
C HIS A 198 23.20 4.60 -9.44
N LEU A 199 24.24 4.71 -8.63
CA LEU A 199 25.20 3.63 -8.43
C LEU A 199 24.53 2.37 -7.86
N ASP A 200 23.58 2.51 -6.95
CA ASP A 200 22.81 1.37 -6.42
C ASP A 200 21.95 0.72 -7.51
N LEU A 201 21.31 1.51 -8.37
CA LEU A 201 20.52 0.98 -9.49
C LEU A 201 21.37 0.26 -10.52
N GLU A 202 22.58 0.75 -10.79
CA GLU A 202 23.53 0.15 -11.73
C GLU A 202 24.21 -1.10 -11.16
N SER A 203 24.51 -1.13 -9.87
CA SER A 203 25.19 -2.26 -9.22
C SER A 203 24.30 -3.48 -8.97
N ASN A 204 22.98 -3.28 -8.85
CA ASN A 204 22.00 -4.31 -8.54
C ASN A 204 21.25 -4.74 -9.81
N THR A 205 21.96 -5.33 -10.77
CA THR A 205 21.37 -5.74 -12.07
C THR A 205 20.75 -7.13 -12.04
N ASP A 206 21.10 -7.96 -11.05
CA ASP A 206 20.64 -9.34 -10.98
C ASP A 206 19.14 -9.40 -10.67
N LEU A 207 18.40 -10.07 -11.54
CA LEU A 207 16.98 -10.34 -11.32
C LEU A 207 16.82 -11.59 -10.47
N CYS A 208 15.96 -11.50 -9.47
CA CYS A 208 15.50 -12.66 -8.75
C CYS A 208 14.64 -13.51 -9.70
N ASP A 209 14.98 -14.78 -9.79
CA ASP A 209 14.30 -15.78 -10.61
C ASP A 209 13.98 -17.03 -9.78
N ASP A 210 13.94 -16.91 -8.46
CA ASP A 210 13.64 -18.00 -7.56
C ASP A 210 12.19 -18.43 -7.72
N GLU A 211 11.97 -19.60 -8.30
CA GLU A 211 10.67 -20.25 -8.42
C GLU A 211 10.57 -21.40 -7.42
N ILE A 212 9.64 -21.26 -6.48
CA ILE A 212 9.31 -22.33 -5.52
C ILE A 212 8.02 -22.99 -5.99
N LEU A 213 8.14 -24.20 -6.52
CA LEU A 213 6.98 -24.97 -6.96
C LEU A 213 6.21 -25.51 -5.74
N ILE A 214 4.94 -25.13 -5.61
CA ILE A 214 4.05 -25.66 -4.59
C ILE A 214 3.19 -26.78 -5.18
N GLU A 215 3.25 -27.97 -4.58
CA GLU A 215 2.45 -29.13 -4.95
C GLU A 215 0.93 -28.83 -4.87
N ASP A 216 0.13 -29.39 -5.79
CA ASP A 216 -1.31 -29.16 -5.89
C ASP A 216 -2.06 -29.46 -4.59
N VAL A 217 -1.74 -30.58 -3.94
CA VAL A 217 -2.34 -30.98 -2.68
C VAL A 217 -2.07 -29.93 -1.59
N LYS A 218 -0.84 -29.42 -1.52
CA LYS A 218 -0.45 -28.37 -0.59
C LYS A 218 -1.20 -27.07 -0.89
N LEU A 219 -1.27 -26.68 -2.16
CA LEU A 219 -1.92 -25.44 -2.61
C LEU A 219 -3.43 -25.47 -2.29
N LYS A 220 -4.12 -26.57 -2.59
CA LYS A 220 -5.54 -26.78 -2.24
C LYS A 220 -5.77 -26.76 -0.73
N ASN A 221 -4.87 -27.35 0.05
CA ASN A 221 -4.94 -27.31 1.51
C ASN A 221 -4.77 -25.87 2.07
N LEU A 222 -3.89 -25.06 1.46
CA LEU A 222 -3.73 -23.65 1.84
C LEU A 222 -4.99 -22.85 1.52
N ALA A 223 -5.59 -23.05 0.35
CA ALA A 223 -6.85 -22.43 -0.04
C ALA A 223 -7.97 -22.80 0.93
N GLN A 224 -8.08 -24.08 1.32
CA GLN A 224 -9.07 -24.55 2.28
C GLN A 224 -8.90 -23.91 3.66
N LYS A 225 -7.67 -23.81 4.16
CA LYS A 225 -7.36 -23.11 5.43
C LYS A 225 -7.72 -21.63 5.38
N TYR A 226 -7.47 -20.97 4.26
CA TYR A 226 -7.89 -19.58 4.03
C TYR A 226 -9.40 -19.45 4.17
N ILE A 227 -10.18 -20.30 3.48
CA ILE A 227 -11.66 -20.31 3.55
C ILE A 227 -12.13 -20.55 4.98
N GLU A 228 -11.55 -21.49 5.70
CA GLU A 228 -11.90 -21.78 7.11
C GLU A 228 -11.67 -20.56 8.00
N ASN A 229 -10.58 -19.81 7.79
CA ASN A 229 -10.31 -18.57 8.52
C ASN A 229 -11.35 -17.48 8.22
N ILE A 230 -11.76 -17.34 6.94
CA ILE A 230 -12.84 -16.43 6.57
C ILE A 230 -14.16 -16.86 7.23
N ARG A 231 -14.47 -18.15 7.21
CA ARG A 231 -15.68 -18.72 7.82
C ARG A 231 -15.74 -18.50 9.33
N LYS A 232 -14.63 -18.66 10.04
CA LYS A 232 -14.55 -18.44 11.50
C LYS A 232 -14.78 -16.98 11.91
N ARG A 233 -14.41 -16.04 11.07
CA ARG A 233 -14.44 -14.59 11.36
C ARG A 233 -15.75 -13.91 10.92
N ASN A 234 -16.54 -14.52 10.02
CA ASN A 234 -17.69 -13.88 9.39
C ASN A 234 -18.97 -14.73 9.50
N ASN A 235 -20.11 -14.10 9.32
CA ASN A 235 -21.38 -14.81 9.21
C ASN A 235 -21.47 -15.47 7.82
N TRP A 236 -21.33 -16.79 7.82
CA TRP A 236 -21.25 -17.60 6.60
C TRP A 236 -22.53 -17.60 5.77
N PHE A 237 -23.71 -17.41 6.40
CA PHE A 237 -24.98 -17.29 5.69
C PHE A 237 -24.97 -16.11 4.69
N PHE A 238 -24.49 -14.95 5.14
CA PHE A 238 -24.39 -13.78 4.28
C PHE A 238 -23.29 -13.91 3.21
N ILE A 239 -22.18 -14.60 3.49
CA ILE A 239 -21.15 -14.91 2.48
C ILE A 239 -21.76 -15.77 1.36
N ASN A 240 -22.51 -16.82 1.71
CA ASN A 240 -23.21 -17.66 0.75
C ASN A 240 -24.25 -16.88 -0.06
N LEU A 241 -24.98 -15.97 0.58
CA LEU A 241 -25.97 -15.13 -0.10
C LEU A 241 -25.29 -14.24 -1.15
N LEU A 242 -24.17 -13.59 -0.79
CA LEU A 242 -23.42 -12.75 -1.72
C LEU A 242 -22.80 -13.57 -2.87
N HIS A 243 -22.35 -14.79 -2.59
CA HIS A 243 -21.89 -15.69 -3.63
C HIS A 243 -23.02 -16.05 -4.61
N LYS A 244 -24.21 -16.42 -4.11
CA LYS A 244 -25.38 -16.71 -4.94
C LYS A 244 -25.86 -15.49 -5.74
N MET A 245 -25.68 -14.29 -5.20
CA MET A 245 -25.96 -13.03 -5.91
C MET A 245 -24.85 -12.65 -6.91
N ASN A 246 -23.87 -13.54 -7.12
CA ASN A 246 -22.74 -13.35 -8.04
C ASN A 246 -21.85 -12.14 -7.71
N PHE A 247 -21.84 -11.72 -6.43
CA PHE A 247 -20.96 -10.66 -5.93
C PHE A 247 -19.52 -11.18 -5.79
N PHE A 248 -19.35 -12.36 -5.15
CA PHE A 248 -18.09 -13.10 -5.12
C PHE A 248 -18.08 -14.11 -6.27
N LYS A 249 -17.66 -13.66 -7.43
CA LYS A 249 -17.54 -14.53 -8.61
C LYS A 249 -16.41 -15.52 -8.41
N THR A 250 -16.57 -16.71 -8.95
CA THR A 250 -15.44 -17.62 -9.15
C THR A 250 -14.38 -16.93 -10.00
N THR A 251 -13.16 -16.88 -9.52
CA THR A 251 -12.02 -16.37 -10.27
C THR A 251 -11.27 -17.51 -10.95
N THR A 252 -10.71 -17.23 -12.10
CA THR A 252 -9.93 -18.16 -12.91
C THR A 252 -8.46 -17.77 -12.85
N ILE A 253 -7.59 -18.75 -12.61
CA ILE A 253 -6.18 -18.54 -12.33
C ILE A 253 -5.37 -19.49 -13.23
N PHE A 254 -4.35 -18.97 -13.90
CA PHE A 254 -3.35 -19.77 -14.57
C PHE A 254 -2.04 -19.74 -13.80
N LEU A 255 -1.52 -20.89 -13.45
CA LEU A 255 -0.22 -21.04 -12.80
C LEU A 255 0.83 -21.38 -13.85
N LYS A 256 1.68 -20.41 -14.17
CA LYS A 256 2.69 -20.50 -15.24
C LYS A 256 3.77 -21.56 -14.95
N ASP A 257 4.17 -21.73 -13.68
CA ASP A 257 5.14 -22.72 -13.22
C ASP A 257 4.60 -24.16 -13.29
N LYS A 258 3.27 -24.32 -13.39
CA LYS A 258 2.58 -25.61 -13.55
C LYS A 258 1.98 -25.84 -14.95
N ASN A 259 1.94 -24.79 -15.77
CA ASN A 259 1.23 -24.78 -17.05
C ASN A 259 -0.21 -25.31 -16.90
N SER A 260 -0.92 -24.86 -15.89
CA SER A 260 -2.24 -25.41 -15.51
C SER A 260 -3.18 -24.31 -14.99
N SER A 261 -4.47 -24.47 -15.29
CA SER A 261 -5.52 -23.56 -14.87
C SER A 261 -6.30 -24.08 -13.67
N TYR A 262 -6.77 -23.15 -12.86
CA TYR A 262 -7.57 -23.39 -11.67
C TYR A 262 -8.74 -22.44 -11.60
N THR A 263 -9.78 -22.84 -10.89
CA THR A 263 -10.84 -21.94 -10.42
C THR A 263 -10.79 -21.84 -8.91
N PHE A 264 -11.08 -20.66 -8.39
CA PHE A 264 -11.16 -20.45 -6.95
C PHE A 264 -12.41 -19.65 -6.58
N ASN A 265 -13.13 -20.11 -5.57
CA ASN A 265 -14.18 -19.35 -4.88
C ASN A 265 -14.26 -19.75 -3.41
N LEU A 266 -14.99 -18.99 -2.59
CA LEU A 266 -15.07 -19.21 -1.14
C LEU A 266 -15.92 -20.42 -0.73
N ILE A 267 -16.67 -21.04 -1.64
CA ILE A 267 -17.56 -22.17 -1.36
C ILE A 267 -16.91 -23.49 -1.70
N ASP A 268 -16.44 -23.62 -2.94
CA ASP A 268 -15.89 -24.86 -3.49
C ASP A 268 -14.38 -25.00 -3.27
N GLY A 269 -13.69 -23.87 -3.04
CA GLY A 269 -12.24 -23.86 -2.85
C GLY A 269 -11.47 -23.71 -4.17
N LEU A 270 -10.28 -24.28 -4.21
CA LEU A 270 -9.38 -24.29 -5.38
C LEU A 270 -9.52 -25.61 -6.14
N GLU A 271 -10.02 -25.54 -7.37
CA GLU A 271 -10.25 -26.70 -8.23
C GLU A 271 -9.49 -26.59 -9.55
N ASN A 272 -9.08 -27.72 -10.09
CA ASN A 272 -8.44 -27.76 -11.41
C ASN A 272 -9.44 -27.36 -12.51
N SER A 273 -8.95 -26.70 -13.55
CA SER A 273 -9.75 -26.20 -14.67
C SER A 273 -9.06 -26.50 -16.00
N GLN A 274 -9.81 -26.37 -17.12
CA GLN A 274 -9.31 -26.50 -18.49
C GLN A 274 -9.40 -25.17 -19.26
N ILE A 275 -9.51 -24.05 -18.53
CA ILE A 275 -9.61 -22.71 -19.12
C ILE A 275 -8.25 -22.36 -19.74
N LYS A 276 -8.26 -21.78 -20.93
CA LYS A 276 -7.03 -21.35 -21.58
C LYS A 276 -6.41 -20.15 -20.84
N GLU A 277 -5.09 -20.03 -20.89
CA GLU A 277 -4.37 -18.90 -20.30
C GLU A 277 -4.91 -17.54 -20.76
N SER A 278 -5.30 -17.41 -22.04
CA SER A 278 -5.87 -16.18 -22.60
C SER A 278 -7.21 -15.75 -21.97
N ASP A 279 -7.90 -16.65 -21.28
CA ASP A 279 -9.27 -16.46 -20.80
C ASP A 279 -9.39 -16.41 -19.28
N VAL A 280 -8.25 -16.49 -18.56
CA VAL A 280 -8.25 -16.43 -17.10
C VAL A 280 -8.28 -15.00 -16.59
N ASP A 281 -8.69 -14.83 -15.33
CA ASP A 281 -8.67 -13.52 -14.65
C ASP A 281 -7.24 -13.12 -14.25
N ILE A 282 -6.43 -14.09 -13.78
CA ILE A 282 -5.09 -13.87 -13.22
C ILE A 282 -4.12 -14.94 -13.73
N ILE A 283 -2.91 -14.50 -14.06
CA ILE A 283 -1.75 -15.33 -14.34
C ILE A 283 -0.69 -15.06 -13.28
N THR A 284 -0.25 -16.09 -12.55
CA THR A 284 0.76 -15.97 -11.49
C THR A 284 1.55 -17.29 -11.38
N ASP A 285 2.33 -17.46 -10.32
CA ASP A 285 3.00 -18.73 -9.97
C ASP A 285 2.39 -19.36 -8.72
N SER A 286 2.70 -20.65 -8.49
CA SER A 286 2.12 -21.40 -7.35
C SER A 286 2.60 -20.88 -5.99
N ASP A 287 3.83 -20.34 -5.91
CA ASP A 287 4.37 -19.75 -4.68
C ASP A 287 3.63 -18.47 -4.32
N SER A 288 3.47 -17.56 -5.26
CA SER A 288 2.70 -16.33 -5.07
C SER A 288 1.26 -16.60 -4.65
N LEU A 289 0.58 -17.55 -5.30
CA LEU A 289 -0.78 -17.93 -4.92
C LEU A 289 -0.81 -18.62 -3.55
N GLY A 290 0.16 -19.47 -3.25
CA GLY A 290 0.32 -20.11 -1.93
C GLY A 290 0.55 -19.09 -0.83
N PHE A 291 1.33 -18.03 -1.10
CA PHE A 291 1.53 -16.91 -0.18
C PHE A 291 0.22 -16.16 0.08
N VAL A 292 -0.58 -15.89 -0.96
CA VAL A 292 -1.91 -15.25 -0.82
C VAL A 292 -2.81 -16.02 0.14
N PHE A 293 -2.83 -17.35 0.07
CA PHE A 293 -3.65 -18.18 0.95
C PHE A 293 -3.09 -18.33 2.35
N SER A 294 -1.78 -18.19 2.53
CA SER A 294 -1.09 -18.50 3.79
C SER A 294 -1.07 -17.35 4.78
N TRP A 295 -1.10 -16.09 4.28
CA TRP A 295 -0.82 -14.92 5.10
C TRP A 295 -1.98 -13.93 5.13
N ASP A 296 -2.18 -13.29 6.27
CA ASP A 296 -3.27 -12.32 6.48
C ASP A 296 -3.26 -11.19 5.44
N TYR A 297 -2.08 -10.71 5.05
CA TYR A 297 -1.90 -9.66 4.03
C TYR A 297 -1.35 -10.21 2.70
N GLY A 298 -1.58 -11.50 2.43
CA GLY A 298 -1.03 -12.16 1.25
C GLY A 298 -1.50 -11.54 -0.07
N MET A 299 -2.78 -11.16 -0.16
CA MET A 299 -3.32 -10.48 -1.34
C MET A 299 -2.75 -9.08 -1.51
N ASP A 300 -2.68 -8.30 -0.41
CA ASP A 300 -2.10 -6.95 -0.44
C ASP A 300 -0.61 -7.02 -0.86
N THR A 301 0.12 -8.02 -0.37
CA THR A 301 1.51 -8.27 -0.75
C THR A 301 1.65 -8.66 -2.22
N LEU A 302 0.77 -9.51 -2.75
CA LEU A 302 0.77 -9.85 -4.18
C LEU A 302 0.57 -8.61 -5.04
N PHE A 303 -0.34 -7.72 -4.63
CA PHE A 303 -0.59 -6.46 -5.33
C PHE A 303 0.61 -5.51 -5.28
N VAL A 304 1.27 -5.40 -4.11
CA VAL A 304 2.46 -4.57 -3.94
C VAL A 304 3.64 -5.10 -4.74
N ASN A 305 3.89 -6.42 -4.71
CA ASN A 305 5.03 -7.00 -5.41
C ASN A 305 4.81 -7.18 -6.92
N ALA A 306 3.57 -7.05 -7.40
CA ALA A 306 3.21 -7.13 -8.82
C ALA A 306 3.63 -8.44 -9.53
N ARG A 307 3.75 -9.58 -8.80
CA ARG A 307 4.09 -10.89 -9.38
C ARG A 307 2.87 -11.60 -9.98
N PHE A 308 2.09 -10.88 -10.74
CA PHE A 308 0.96 -11.41 -11.49
C PHE A 308 0.69 -10.57 -12.73
N ARG A 309 -0.08 -11.14 -13.65
CA ARG A 309 -0.63 -10.45 -14.83
C ARG A 309 -2.13 -10.72 -14.93
N THR A 310 -2.81 -9.92 -15.71
CA THR A 310 -4.23 -10.11 -15.98
C THR A 310 -4.45 -10.54 -17.43
N SER A 311 -5.57 -11.17 -17.70
CA SER A 311 -6.02 -11.40 -19.07
C SER A 311 -7.19 -10.48 -19.36
N GLY A 312 -6.94 -9.37 -20.04
CA GLY A 312 -7.97 -8.42 -20.45
C GLY A 312 -8.67 -7.66 -19.33
N GLY A 313 -7.98 -7.36 -18.23
CA GLY A 313 -8.47 -6.45 -17.18
C GLY A 313 -9.49 -7.03 -16.19
N LYS A 314 -9.62 -8.35 -16.09
CA LYS A 314 -10.57 -9.01 -15.17
C LYS A 314 -10.08 -9.12 -13.70
N VAL A 315 -9.00 -8.45 -13.36
CA VAL A 315 -8.38 -8.44 -12.02
C VAL A 315 -9.36 -8.17 -10.89
N MET A 316 -10.43 -7.44 -11.14
CA MET A 316 -11.44 -7.09 -10.14
C MET A 316 -12.21 -8.29 -9.58
N ASN A 317 -12.36 -9.38 -10.34
CA ASN A 317 -12.98 -10.60 -9.83
C ASN A 317 -12.13 -11.21 -8.73
N PHE A 318 -10.81 -11.28 -8.98
CA PHE A 318 -9.84 -11.78 -8.02
C PHE A 318 -9.79 -10.91 -6.75
N PHE A 319 -9.68 -9.59 -6.88
CA PHE A 319 -9.66 -8.69 -5.73
C PHE A 319 -10.91 -8.73 -4.87
N ARG A 320 -12.10 -8.79 -5.48
CA ARG A 320 -13.37 -8.89 -4.74
C ARG A 320 -13.41 -10.13 -3.86
N LEU A 321 -12.86 -11.24 -4.35
CA LEU A 321 -12.87 -12.51 -3.62
C LEU A 321 -12.06 -12.44 -2.32
N PHE A 322 -10.93 -11.70 -2.34
CA PHE A 322 -10.06 -11.52 -1.18
C PHE A 322 -10.44 -10.32 -0.30
N LEU A 323 -11.37 -9.47 -0.75
CA LEU A 323 -11.78 -8.26 -0.04
C LEU A 323 -12.23 -8.52 1.41
N ILE A 324 -12.92 -9.64 1.65
CA ILE A 324 -13.35 -10.02 3.01
C ILE A 324 -12.13 -10.28 3.91
N GLY A 325 -11.11 -10.96 3.41
CA GLY A 325 -9.85 -11.19 4.12
C GLY A 325 -9.20 -9.86 4.51
N THR A 326 -9.06 -8.95 3.57
CA THR A 326 -8.54 -7.60 3.78
C THR A 326 -9.34 -6.83 4.85
N LEU A 327 -10.68 -6.89 4.81
CA LEU A 327 -11.53 -6.27 5.84
C LEU A 327 -11.33 -6.93 7.22
N ASN A 328 -11.23 -8.26 7.28
CA ASN A 328 -10.98 -8.97 8.52
C ASN A 328 -9.61 -8.62 9.13
N ASN A 329 -8.62 -8.34 8.30
CA ASN A 329 -7.31 -7.90 8.74
C ASN A 329 -7.35 -6.51 9.41
N ASN A 330 -8.37 -5.72 9.12
CA ASN A 330 -8.66 -4.44 9.75
C ASN A 330 -9.65 -4.53 10.92
N GLY A 331 -9.89 -5.72 11.45
CA GLY A 331 -10.83 -5.92 12.55
C GLY A 331 -12.31 -5.81 12.14
N ARG A 332 -12.63 -5.76 10.85
CA ARG A 332 -14.00 -5.62 10.34
C ARG A 332 -14.53 -6.98 9.89
N THR A 333 -15.60 -7.44 10.53
CA THR A 333 -16.25 -8.71 10.19
C THR A 333 -17.56 -8.47 9.43
N PHE A 334 -17.90 -9.37 8.53
CA PHE A 334 -19.11 -9.28 7.73
C PHE A 334 -20.29 -9.99 8.43
N PRO A 335 -21.53 -9.42 8.47
CA PRO A 335 -21.96 -8.19 7.81
C PRO A 335 -21.77 -6.92 8.67
N VAL A 336 -21.78 -7.02 10.00
CA VAL A 336 -21.94 -5.88 10.93
C VAL A 336 -20.80 -4.88 10.82
N GLY A 337 -19.56 -5.37 10.85
CA GLY A 337 -18.37 -4.52 10.76
C GLY A 337 -18.24 -3.79 9.42
N VAL A 338 -18.66 -4.44 8.33
CA VAL A 338 -18.66 -3.86 6.98
C VAL A 338 -19.79 -2.84 6.82
N ILE A 339 -20.99 -3.16 7.29
CA ILE A 339 -22.12 -2.23 7.27
C ILE A 339 -21.81 -1.00 8.12
N GLY A 340 -21.27 -1.19 9.34
CA GLY A 340 -20.82 -0.08 10.18
C GLY A 340 -19.78 0.81 9.52
N PHE A 341 -18.81 0.23 8.82
CA PHE A 341 -17.83 0.94 8.01
C PHE A 341 -18.47 1.79 6.90
N LEU A 342 -19.42 1.21 6.16
CA LEU A 342 -20.11 1.92 5.08
C LEU A 342 -20.96 3.11 5.56
N PHE A 343 -21.55 3.00 6.75
CA PHE A 343 -22.38 4.07 7.29
C PHE A 343 -21.64 5.12 8.13
N ASN A 344 -20.60 4.74 8.85
CA ASN A 344 -19.94 5.60 9.84
C ASN A 344 -18.67 6.31 9.35
N GLU A 345 -17.99 5.79 8.33
CA GLU A 345 -16.76 6.41 7.85
C GLU A 345 -17.03 7.37 6.68
N LYS A 346 -16.80 8.67 6.93
CA LYS A 346 -16.75 9.73 5.91
C LYS A 346 -15.42 9.71 5.12
N SER A 347 -14.69 8.59 5.14
CA SER A 347 -13.34 8.52 4.59
C SER A 347 -13.32 8.21 3.09
N MET A 348 -12.24 8.60 2.45
CA MET A 348 -11.90 8.30 1.05
C MET A 348 -11.94 6.80 0.72
N TRP A 349 -11.64 5.94 1.69
CA TRP A 349 -11.72 4.49 1.60
C TRP A 349 -13.13 3.98 1.34
N LYS A 350 -14.13 4.68 1.86
CA LYS A 350 -15.54 4.38 1.54
C LYS A 350 -15.79 4.55 0.04
N THR A 351 -15.26 5.62 -0.56
CA THR A 351 -15.41 5.87 -2.00
C THR A 351 -14.66 4.80 -2.80
N LYS A 352 -13.41 4.50 -2.47
CA LYS A 352 -12.64 3.43 -3.13
C LYS A 352 -13.24 2.05 -2.92
N PHE A 353 -13.69 1.75 -1.71
CA PHE A 353 -14.39 0.49 -1.42
C PHE A 353 -15.67 0.36 -2.24
N LEU A 354 -16.45 1.43 -2.36
CA LEU A 354 -17.63 1.47 -3.22
C LEU A 354 -17.27 1.37 -4.71
N GLU A 355 -16.19 1.98 -5.15
CA GLU A 355 -15.69 1.86 -6.53
C GLU A 355 -15.27 0.42 -6.85
N ILE A 356 -14.56 -0.26 -5.93
CA ILE A 356 -14.23 -1.69 -6.03
C ILE A 356 -15.50 -2.54 -6.09
N ILE A 357 -16.45 -2.29 -5.20
CA ILE A 357 -17.73 -3.02 -5.16
C ILE A 357 -18.52 -2.82 -6.43
N LEU A 358 -18.62 -1.60 -6.92
CA LEU A 358 -19.43 -1.25 -8.09
C LEU A 358 -18.72 -1.57 -9.43
N GLY A 359 -17.49 -2.08 -9.39
CA GLY A 359 -16.70 -2.34 -10.59
C GLY A 359 -16.31 -1.06 -11.35
N LYS A 360 -16.36 0.09 -10.68
CA LYS A 360 -15.99 1.40 -11.22
C LYS A 360 -14.54 1.77 -10.95
N TYR A 361 -13.78 0.88 -10.33
CA TYR A 361 -12.36 1.08 -10.17
C TYR A 361 -11.72 0.91 -11.55
N ALA A 362 -11.74 1.97 -12.33
CA ALA A 362 -10.77 2.13 -13.39
C ALA A 362 -9.44 2.36 -12.66
N ILE A 363 -8.45 1.56 -12.96
CA ILE A 363 -7.07 1.85 -12.62
C ILE A 363 -6.78 3.16 -13.36
N LYS A 364 -6.93 4.28 -12.63
CA LYS A 364 -6.58 5.62 -13.12
C LYS A 364 -5.18 5.92 -12.67
#